data_5a3e47164a1b1e93733ebd44f9456004
#
_entry.id   5a3e47164a1b1e93733ebd44f9456004
#
_cell.length_a   1.000
_cell.length_b   1.000
_cell.length_c   1.000
_cell.angle_alpha   90.00
_cell.angle_beta   90.00
_cell.angle_gamma   90.00
#
_symmetry.space_group_name_H-M   'P 1'
#
loop_
_entity.id
_entity.type
_entity.pdbx_description
1 polymer ?
#
loop_
_entity_poly.entity_id
_entity_poly.type
_entity_poly.pdbx_seq_one_letter_code
_entity_poly.pdbx_strand_id
1 'polypeptide(L)'
;MTDKLILVSHPLCPYVQRAAISLTEKGVPFERVDIDLADKPDWFKAISPLGKVPLLRVQRDGEETVIFESAVILEFLEETQANPLHPIDPCTRARHRAWIEFGSATLNAIGRFYSAPNEAGFLAESGALAAMFDRLEAELADGTGPWFAGESFSLVDAVYGPVFRYLDAFDQIGDFGILDTKLRVQAWRQALSDRPSIRHAVAADYPQRLHAFLQAKGSFLSSLIRRSDPARPFALARSA
;
A
#
# COMPACT_ATOMS: atom_id res chain seq x y z
N MET A 1 -29.79 -12.57 -5.39
CA MET A 1 -29.45 -11.15 -5.66
C MET A 1 -27.96 -10.98 -5.33
N THR A 2 -27.22 -10.22 -6.13
CA THR A 2 -25.80 -9.94 -5.88
C THR A 2 -25.70 -8.72 -4.99
N ASP A 3 -24.87 -8.79 -3.95
CA ASP A 3 -24.58 -7.65 -3.08
C ASP A 3 -24.03 -6.47 -3.89
N LYS A 4 -24.47 -5.27 -3.60
CA LYS A 4 -23.82 -4.06 -4.09
C LYS A 4 -22.71 -3.66 -3.13
N LEU A 5 -21.46 -3.63 -3.62
CA LEU A 5 -20.29 -3.28 -2.84
C LEU A 5 -19.83 -1.86 -3.17
N ILE A 6 -19.63 -1.03 -2.13
CA ILE A 6 -19.14 0.35 -2.25
C ILE A 6 -17.90 0.50 -1.39
N LEU A 7 -16.75 0.73 -2.02
CA LEU A 7 -15.47 0.96 -1.36
C LEU A 7 -15.28 2.46 -1.09
N VAL A 8 -15.37 2.86 0.17
CA VAL A 8 -15.05 4.23 0.59
C VAL A 8 -13.53 4.38 0.67
N SER A 9 -13.02 5.38 0.00
CA SER A 9 -11.66 5.46 -0.48
C SER A 9 -11.01 6.83 -0.24
N HIS A 10 -9.68 6.85 -0.36
CA HIS A 10 -8.87 8.05 -0.55
C HIS A 10 -7.75 7.72 -1.55
N PRO A 11 -7.45 8.59 -2.52
CA PRO A 11 -6.56 8.28 -3.65
C PRO A 11 -5.16 7.76 -3.27
N LEU A 12 -4.59 8.21 -2.15
CA LEU A 12 -3.25 7.83 -1.71
C LEU A 12 -3.23 6.69 -0.67
N CYS A 13 -4.39 6.21 -0.22
CA CYS A 13 -4.41 5.24 0.88
C CYS A 13 -3.96 3.83 0.42
N PRO A 14 -2.84 3.29 0.92
CA PRO A 14 -2.37 1.95 0.55
C PRO A 14 -3.31 0.85 1.05
N TYR A 15 -4.02 1.07 2.14
CA TYR A 15 -4.98 0.12 2.70
C TYR A 15 -6.25 0.01 1.85
N VAL A 16 -6.67 1.09 1.19
CA VAL A 16 -7.74 1.07 0.19
C VAL A 16 -7.33 0.24 -1.03
N GLN A 17 -6.08 0.41 -1.48
CA GLN A 17 -5.57 -0.32 -2.64
C GLN A 17 -5.62 -1.84 -2.43
N ARG A 18 -5.34 -2.37 -1.23
CA ARG A 18 -5.46 -3.80 -0.90
C ARG A 18 -6.86 -4.34 -1.21
N ALA A 19 -7.90 -3.64 -0.76
CA ALA A 19 -9.29 -4.02 -1.00
C ALA A 19 -9.65 -3.93 -2.49
N ALA A 20 -9.25 -2.86 -3.17
CA ALA A 20 -9.50 -2.67 -4.60
C ALA A 20 -8.82 -3.75 -5.45
N ILE A 21 -7.57 -4.11 -5.13
CA ILE A 21 -6.82 -5.19 -5.80
C ILE A 21 -7.54 -6.53 -5.59
N SER A 22 -7.90 -6.86 -4.35
CA SER A 22 -8.60 -8.10 -4.02
C SER A 22 -9.93 -8.21 -4.76
N LEU A 23 -10.75 -7.16 -4.78
CA LEU A 23 -12.01 -7.12 -5.53
C LEU A 23 -11.78 -7.35 -7.02
N THR A 24 -10.75 -6.72 -7.59
CA THR A 24 -10.40 -6.87 -9.01
C THR A 24 -9.93 -8.28 -9.34
N GLU A 25 -9.05 -8.88 -8.52
CA GLU A 25 -8.55 -10.25 -8.71
C GLU A 25 -9.68 -11.28 -8.60
N LYS A 26 -10.65 -11.04 -7.75
CA LYS A 26 -11.85 -11.89 -7.61
C LYS A 26 -12.88 -11.68 -8.74
N GLY A 27 -12.71 -10.66 -9.58
CA GLY A 27 -13.68 -10.30 -10.61
C GLY A 27 -14.99 -9.73 -10.05
N VAL A 28 -14.96 -9.14 -8.86
CA VAL A 28 -16.14 -8.63 -8.16
C VAL A 28 -16.34 -7.16 -8.53
N PRO A 29 -17.51 -6.78 -9.10
CA PRO A 29 -17.81 -5.37 -9.38
C PRO A 29 -18.04 -4.60 -8.09
N PHE A 30 -17.54 -3.37 -8.05
CA PHE A 30 -17.71 -2.47 -6.92
C PHE A 30 -17.75 -1.00 -7.37
N GLU A 31 -18.43 -0.16 -6.60
CA GLU A 31 -18.34 1.29 -6.71
C GLU A 31 -17.20 1.79 -5.83
N ARG A 32 -16.53 2.86 -6.26
CA ARG A 32 -15.51 3.53 -5.47
C ARG A 32 -15.93 4.96 -5.16
N VAL A 33 -15.92 5.34 -3.90
CA VAL A 33 -16.28 6.68 -3.43
C VAL A 33 -15.08 7.27 -2.72
N ASP A 34 -14.39 8.21 -3.36
CA ASP A 34 -13.27 8.92 -2.74
C ASP A 34 -13.79 10.03 -1.82
N ILE A 35 -13.16 10.18 -0.66
CA ILE A 35 -13.44 11.26 0.30
C ILE A 35 -12.20 12.10 0.54
N ASP A 36 -12.40 13.36 0.91
CA ASP A 36 -11.34 14.21 1.46
C ASP A 36 -11.17 13.90 2.95
N LEU A 37 -9.96 13.46 3.33
CA LEU A 37 -9.63 13.18 4.74
C LEU A 37 -9.35 14.45 5.54
N ALA A 38 -9.13 15.60 4.89
CA ALA A 38 -8.99 16.89 5.56
C ALA A 38 -10.35 17.51 5.88
N ASP A 39 -11.37 17.24 5.04
CA ASP A 39 -12.75 17.68 5.22
C ASP A 39 -13.70 16.48 5.10
N LYS A 40 -13.75 15.67 6.15
CA LYS A 40 -14.51 14.41 6.18
C LYS A 40 -16.01 14.71 6.19
N PRO A 41 -16.80 14.13 5.24
CA PRO A 41 -18.25 14.27 5.24
C PRO A 41 -18.91 13.72 6.52
N ASP A 42 -20.03 14.28 6.94
CA ASP A 42 -20.72 13.85 8.17
C ASP A 42 -21.23 12.41 8.07
N TRP A 43 -21.72 12.00 6.89
CA TRP A 43 -22.10 10.61 6.68
C TRP A 43 -20.94 9.63 6.90
N PHE A 44 -19.71 10.01 6.50
CA PHE A 44 -18.52 9.18 6.71
C PHE A 44 -18.14 9.12 8.21
N LYS A 45 -18.18 10.26 8.91
CA LYS A 45 -17.94 10.31 10.37
C LYS A 45 -18.92 9.43 11.14
N ALA A 46 -20.19 9.38 10.67
CA ALA A 46 -21.23 8.57 11.30
C ALA A 46 -20.98 7.04 11.19
N ILE A 47 -20.35 6.59 10.11
CA ILE A 47 -20.14 5.15 9.82
C ILE A 47 -18.72 4.67 10.01
N SER A 48 -17.74 5.56 10.22
CA SER A 48 -16.32 5.22 10.41
C SER A 48 -15.90 5.41 11.87
N PRO A 49 -15.85 4.34 12.69
CA PRO A 49 -15.52 4.45 14.11
C PRO A 49 -14.15 5.09 14.39
N LEU A 50 -13.19 4.89 13.47
CA LEU A 50 -11.83 5.42 13.57
C LEU A 50 -11.59 6.64 12.67
N GLY A 51 -12.59 7.09 11.90
CA GLY A 51 -12.45 8.16 10.92
C GLY A 51 -11.41 7.86 9.84
N LYS A 52 -11.24 6.58 9.49
CA LYS A 52 -10.24 6.06 8.54
C LYS A 52 -10.89 5.38 7.34
N VAL A 53 -10.17 5.32 6.24
CA VAL A 53 -10.46 4.49 5.08
C VAL A 53 -9.46 3.32 5.00
N PRO A 54 -9.82 2.17 4.35
CA PRO A 54 -11.08 1.89 3.66
C PRO A 54 -12.26 1.59 4.59
N LEU A 55 -13.48 1.82 4.06
CA LEU A 55 -14.68 1.14 4.52
C LEU A 55 -15.26 0.39 3.33
N LEU A 56 -15.82 -0.80 3.56
CA LEU A 56 -16.63 -1.51 2.58
C LEU A 56 -18.09 -1.45 3.03
N ARG A 57 -18.94 -0.79 2.25
CA ARG A 57 -20.38 -0.77 2.45
C ARG A 57 -20.98 -1.89 1.62
N VAL A 58 -21.68 -2.79 2.26
CA VAL A 58 -22.34 -3.95 1.65
C VAL A 58 -23.84 -3.71 1.70
N GLN A 59 -24.47 -3.54 0.55
CA GLN A 59 -25.91 -3.35 0.44
C GLN A 59 -26.55 -4.67 -0.05
N ARG A 60 -27.42 -5.25 0.79
CA ARG A 60 -28.11 -6.51 0.55
C ARG A 60 -29.57 -6.38 1.01
N ASP A 61 -30.53 -6.70 0.15
CA ASP A 61 -31.96 -6.78 0.47
C ASP A 61 -32.54 -5.54 1.17
N GLY A 62 -32.01 -4.35 0.85
CA GLY A 62 -32.43 -3.07 1.42
C GLY A 62 -31.73 -2.71 2.72
N GLU A 63 -30.89 -3.57 3.26
CA GLU A 63 -30.05 -3.32 4.44
C GLU A 63 -28.62 -2.95 4.03
N GLU A 64 -27.94 -2.20 4.87
CA GLU A 64 -26.53 -1.83 4.68
C GLU A 64 -25.70 -2.25 5.89
N THR A 65 -24.61 -2.97 5.62
CA THR A 65 -23.56 -3.30 6.60
C THR A 65 -22.28 -2.57 6.22
N VAL A 66 -21.60 -1.97 7.21
CA VAL A 66 -20.32 -1.29 7.02
C VAL A 66 -19.20 -2.10 7.68
N ILE A 67 -18.20 -2.46 6.88
CA ILE A 67 -17.01 -3.19 7.32
C ILE A 67 -15.83 -2.23 7.28
N PHE A 68 -15.08 -2.16 8.36
CA PHE A 68 -13.85 -1.37 8.48
C PHE A 68 -12.66 -2.29 8.78
N GLU A 69 -11.44 -1.74 8.72
CA GLU A 69 -10.15 -2.43 8.71
C GLU A 69 -9.89 -3.23 7.43
N SER A 70 -8.81 -2.87 6.73
CA SER A 70 -8.50 -3.48 5.43
C SER A 70 -8.31 -4.99 5.51
N ALA A 71 -7.68 -5.52 6.57
CA ALA A 71 -7.50 -6.95 6.76
C ALA A 71 -8.85 -7.67 6.95
N VAL A 72 -9.78 -7.06 7.69
CA VAL A 72 -11.14 -7.61 7.87
C VAL A 72 -11.92 -7.59 6.56
N ILE A 73 -11.79 -6.52 5.77
CA ILE A 73 -12.40 -6.44 4.43
C ILE A 73 -11.87 -7.56 3.53
N LEU A 74 -10.56 -7.84 3.54
CA LEU A 74 -9.97 -8.91 2.75
C LEU A 74 -10.55 -10.27 3.16
N GLU A 75 -10.66 -10.55 4.46
CA GLU A 75 -11.24 -11.81 4.96
C GLU A 75 -12.74 -11.93 4.58
N PHE A 76 -13.51 -10.87 4.72
CA PHE A 76 -14.91 -10.86 4.28
C PHE A 76 -15.05 -11.23 2.79
N LEU A 77 -14.16 -10.67 1.94
CA LEU A 77 -14.16 -11.00 0.52
C LEU A 77 -13.73 -12.45 0.26
N GLU A 78 -12.83 -13.02 1.06
CA GLU A 78 -12.46 -14.44 0.97
C GLU A 78 -13.61 -15.37 1.32
N GLU A 79 -14.40 -15.01 2.35
CA GLU A 79 -15.51 -15.82 2.84
C GLU A 79 -16.76 -15.74 1.96
N THR A 80 -16.94 -14.62 1.24
CA THR A 80 -18.20 -14.31 0.56
C THR A 80 -18.12 -14.30 -0.96
N GLN A 81 -16.92 -14.18 -1.54
CA GLN A 81 -16.74 -14.04 -2.98
C GLN A 81 -16.01 -15.26 -3.57
N ALA A 82 -16.28 -15.52 -4.84
CA ALA A 82 -15.56 -16.56 -5.61
C ALA A 82 -14.06 -16.21 -5.78
N ASN A 83 -13.32 -17.14 -6.37
CA ASN A 83 -11.89 -17.01 -6.66
C ASN A 83 -11.05 -16.71 -5.40
N PRO A 84 -10.89 -17.71 -4.50
CA PRO A 84 -10.13 -17.53 -3.27
C PRO A 84 -8.67 -17.20 -3.57
N LEU A 85 -8.12 -16.25 -2.83
CA LEU A 85 -6.72 -15.80 -2.91
C LEU A 85 -5.89 -16.31 -1.71
N HIS A 86 -6.53 -16.93 -0.73
CA HIS A 86 -5.88 -17.65 0.35
C HIS A 86 -5.65 -19.11 -0.01
N PRO A 87 -4.55 -19.73 0.48
CA PRO A 87 -4.35 -21.17 0.36
C PRO A 87 -5.41 -21.93 1.16
N ILE A 88 -5.72 -23.15 0.70
CA ILE A 88 -6.71 -24.03 1.35
C ILE A 88 -6.20 -24.54 2.69
N ASP A 89 -4.89 -24.89 2.78
CA ASP A 89 -4.30 -25.40 4.02
C ASP A 89 -4.36 -24.35 5.14
N PRO A 90 -4.93 -24.69 6.32
CA PRO A 90 -5.10 -23.73 7.40
C PRO A 90 -3.79 -23.15 7.95
N CYS A 91 -2.72 -23.94 8.00
CA CYS A 91 -1.42 -23.46 8.51
C CYS A 91 -0.79 -22.46 7.54
N THR A 92 -0.77 -22.78 6.25
CA THR A 92 -0.28 -21.89 5.20
C THR A 92 -1.11 -20.62 5.12
N ARG A 93 -2.45 -20.72 5.25
CA ARG A 93 -3.34 -19.57 5.32
C ARG A 93 -3.05 -18.68 6.53
N ALA A 94 -2.83 -19.26 7.71
CA ALA A 94 -2.44 -18.49 8.89
C ALA A 94 -1.10 -17.78 8.71
N ARG A 95 -0.12 -18.43 8.04
CA ARG A 95 1.16 -17.81 7.67
C ARG A 95 0.97 -16.65 6.70
N HIS A 96 0.10 -16.77 5.69
CA HIS A 96 -0.25 -15.64 4.79
C HIS A 96 -0.83 -14.47 5.56
N ARG A 97 -1.75 -14.71 6.51
CA ARG A 97 -2.30 -13.67 7.38
C ARG A 97 -1.22 -12.96 8.19
N ALA A 98 -0.25 -13.70 8.72
CA ALA A 98 0.89 -13.10 9.42
C ALA A 98 1.72 -12.20 8.50
N TRP A 99 1.95 -12.58 7.23
CA TRP A 99 2.65 -11.75 6.25
C TRP A 99 1.82 -10.53 5.79
N ILE A 100 0.51 -10.61 5.81
CA ILE A 100 -0.40 -9.47 5.60
C ILE A 100 -0.23 -8.43 6.72
N GLU A 101 -0.17 -8.88 7.99
CA GLU A 101 0.09 -8.01 9.13
C GLU A 101 1.52 -7.46 9.11
N PHE A 102 2.51 -8.27 8.70
CA PHE A 102 3.87 -7.78 8.47
C PHE A 102 3.90 -6.69 7.38
N GLY A 103 3.09 -6.79 6.34
CA GLY A 103 2.89 -5.74 5.34
C GLY A 103 2.30 -4.45 5.94
N SER A 104 1.43 -4.56 6.94
CA SER A 104 0.92 -3.40 7.69
C SER A 104 2.01 -2.76 8.54
N ALA A 105 2.85 -3.57 9.20
CA ALA A 105 4.03 -3.09 9.92
C ALA A 105 5.04 -2.43 8.97
N THR A 106 5.22 -2.96 7.76
CA THR A 106 6.08 -2.37 6.72
C THR A 106 5.56 -1.00 6.28
N LEU A 107 4.25 -0.83 6.07
CA LEU A 107 3.66 0.48 5.76
C LEU A 107 3.86 1.49 6.89
N ASN A 108 3.79 1.04 8.15
CA ASN A 108 4.08 1.90 9.29
C ASN A 108 5.57 2.33 9.32
N ALA A 109 6.50 1.41 9.01
CA ALA A 109 7.92 1.73 8.87
C ALA A 109 8.18 2.72 7.72
N ILE A 110 7.54 2.54 6.56
CA ILE A 110 7.54 3.50 5.45
C ILE A 110 7.06 4.88 5.92
N GLY A 111 5.99 4.91 6.72
CA GLY A 111 5.47 6.14 7.33
C GLY A 111 6.50 6.88 8.20
N ARG A 112 7.24 6.16 9.03
CA ARG A 112 8.33 6.72 9.83
C ARG A 112 9.49 7.20 8.97
N PHE A 113 9.88 6.39 7.97
CA PHE A 113 10.96 6.74 7.04
C PHE A 113 10.71 8.06 6.33
N TYR A 114 9.57 8.21 5.64
CA TYR A 114 9.30 9.46 4.90
C TYR A 114 8.97 10.64 5.81
N SER A 115 8.65 10.42 7.08
CA SER A 115 8.34 11.48 8.05
C SER A 115 9.52 11.83 8.97
N ALA A 116 10.67 11.16 8.84
CA ALA A 116 11.85 11.42 9.67
C ALA A 116 12.26 12.90 9.63
N PRO A 117 12.44 13.57 10.78
CA PRO A 117 12.64 15.01 10.82
C PRO A 117 14.05 15.45 10.41
N ASN A 118 15.03 14.56 10.47
CA ASN A 118 16.43 14.84 10.20
C ASN A 118 17.16 13.63 9.58
N GLU A 119 18.40 13.83 9.13
CA GLU A 119 19.20 12.82 8.46
C GLU A 119 19.45 11.58 9.33
N ALA A 120 19.80 11.76 10.60
CA ALA A 120 20.08 10.63 11.50
C ALA A 120 18.85 9.71 11.67
N GLY A 121 17.67 10.29 11.90
CA GLY A 121 16.42 9.55 11.97
C GLY A 121 16.07 8.89 10.63
N PHE A 122 16.29 9.57 9.52
CA PHE A 122 16.05 9.05 8.18
C PHE A 122 16.92 7.82 7.88
N LEU A 123 18.21 7.86 8.19
CA LEU A 123 19.14 6.74 8.01
C LEU A 123 18.78 5.56 8.93
N ALA A 124 18.39 5.83 10.17
CA ALA A 124 17.94 4.80 11.09
C ALA A 124 16.68 4.07 10.59
N GLU A 125 15.67 4.81 10.10
CA GLU A 125 14.45 4.22 9.55
C GLU A 125 14.71 3.52 8.21
N SER A 126 15.65 3.99 7.37
CA SER A 126 16.10 3.29 6.15
C SER A 126 16.68 1.92 6.51
N GLY A 127 17.59 1.84 7.48
CA GLY A 127 18.15 0.58 7.94
C GLY A 127 17.10 -0.37 8.54
N ALA A 128 16.17 0.17 9.33
CA ALA A 128 15.07 -0.63 9.88
C ALA A 128 14.15 -1.19 8.78
N LEU A 129 13.84 -0.40 7.76
CA LEU A 129 13.05 -0.82 6.62
C LEU A 129 13.79 -1.85 5.77
N ALA A 130 15.10 -1.66 5.52
CA ALA A 130 15.94 -2.63 4.83
C ALA A 130 15.95 -4.00 5.55
N ALA A 131 16.05 -4.01 6.88
CA ALA A 131 15.99 -5.24 7.69
C ALA A 131 14.62 -5.96 7.60
N MET A 132 13.52 -5.23 7.40
CA MET A 132 12.21 -5.85 7.14
C MET A 132 12.21 -6.54 5.76
N PHE A 133 12.79 -5.93 4.76
CA PHE A 133 12.91 -6.55 3.43
C PHE A 133 13.91 -7.72 3.40
N ASP A 134 14.90 -7.78 4.29
CA ASP A 134 15.76 -8.98 4.46
C ASP A 134 14.93 -10.20 4.89
N ARG A 135 13.93 -10.00 5.75
CA ARG A 135 13.01 -11.09 6.17
C ARG A 135 12.14 -11.57 5.01
N LEU A 136 11.68 -10.66 4.16
CA LEU A 136 10.92 -11.00 2.95
C LEU A 136 11.81 -11.71 1.93
N GLU A 137 13.05 -11.28 1.73
CA GLU A 137 14.01 -11.95 0.85
C GLU A 137 14.26 -13.40 1.29
N ALA A 138 14.38 -13.62 2.60
CA ALA A 138 14.54 -14.96 3.17
C ALA A 138 13.27 -15.81 3.03
N GLU A 139 12.08 -15.22 3.20
CA GLU A 139 10.79 -15.92 3.03
C GLU A 139 10.58 -16.36 1.58
N LEU A 140 10.98 -15.55 0.62
CA LEU A 140 10.87 -15.84 -0.81
C LEU A 140 11.93 -16.84 -1.31
N ALA A 141 12.87 -17.28 -0.45
CA ALA A 141 14.00 -18.11 -0.85
C ALA A 141 13.59 -19.47 -1.43
N ASP A 142 12.52 -20.05 -0.92
CA ASP A 142 12.04 -21.38 -1.33
C ASP A 142 10.97 -21.31 -2.44
N GLY A 143 10.58 -20.10 -2.87
CA GLY A 143 9.56 -19.87 -3.87
C GLY A 143 10.07 -20.09 -5.31
N THR A 144 9.22 -20.71 -6.16
CA THR A 144 9.49 -20.99 -7.58
C THR A 144 8.51 -20.23 -8.44
N GLY A 145 8.25 -19.02 -8.36
CA GLY A 145 7.31 -18.29 -9.21
C GLY A 145 7.38 -16.80 -8.99
N PRO A 146 6.59 -16.03 -9.74
CA PRO A 146 6.65 -14.57 -9.67
C PRO A 146 5.93 -13.98 -8.45
N TRP A 147 5.13 -14.78 -7.71
CA TRP A 147 4.28 -14.31 -6.62
C TRP A 147 4.78 -14.81 -5.26
N PHE A 148 4.28 -14.22 -4.21
CA PHE A 148 4.62 -14.62 -2.84
C PHE A 148 4.38 -16.11 -2.58
N ALA A 149 3.28 -16.66 -3.08
CA ALA A 149 2.91 -18.08 -2.97
C ALA A 149 3.39 -18.94 -4.16
N GLY A 150 4.41 -18.52 -4.90
CA GLY A 150 4.91 -19.20 -6.09
C GLY A 150 4.14 -18.83 -7.36
N GLU A 151 3.47 -19.82 -7.99
CA GLU A 151 2.78 -19.61 -9.27
C GLU A 151 1.43 -18.89 -9.17
N SER A 152 0.85 -18.79 -7.97
CA SER A 152 -0.48 -18.24 -7.76
C SER A 152 -0.44 -16.91 -7.02
N PHE A 153 -1.12 -15.89 -7.57
CA PHE A 153 -1.34 -14.62 -6.89
C PHE A 153 -2.16 -14.82 -5.62
N SER A 154 -1.76 -14.19 -4.53
CA SER A 154 -2.37 -14.34 -3.20
C SER A 154 -2.74 -12.98 -2.58
N LEU A 155 -3.44 -13.00 -1.43
CA LEU A 155 -3.71 -11.77 -0.67
C LEU A 155 -2.43 -11.08 -0.17
N VAL A 156 -1.34 -11.82 0.03
CA VAL A 156 -0.05 -11.21 0.38
C VAL A 156 0.44 -10.30 -0.75
N ASP A 157 0.31 -10.76 -2.00
CA ASP A 157 0.65 -9.98 -3.19
C ASP A 157 -0.20 -8.70 -3.28
N ALA A 158 -1.51 -8.80 -3.01
CA ALA A 158 -2.41 -7.65 -2.99
C ALA A 158 -2.01 -6.62 -1.92
N VAL A 159 -1.42 -7.06 -0.82
CA VAL A 159 -0.95 -6.20 0.27
C VAL A 159 0.37 -5.52 -0.07
N TYR A 160 1.29 -6.22 -0.76
CA TYR A 160 2.62 -5.67 -1.04
C TYR A 160 2.67 -4.81 -2.32
N GLY A 161 1.74 -4.94 -3.24
CA GLY A 161 1.63 -4.02 -4.37
C GLY A 161 1.64 -2.54 -3.94
N PRO A 162 0.76 -2.11 -3.02
CA PRO A 162 0.79 -0.76 -2.46
C PRO A 162 2.07 -0.40 -1.70
N VAL A 163 2.72 -1.35 -1.04
CA VAL A 163 4.02 -1.15 -0.34
C VAL A 163 5.10 -0.75 -1.35
N PHE A 164 5.21 -1.50 -2.45
CA PHE A 164 6.23 -1.26 -3.46
C PHE A 164 6.06 0.06 -4.21
N ARG A 165 4.83 0.60 -4.32
CA ARG A 165 4.60 1.94 -4.88
C ARG A 165 5.31 3.07 -4.11
N TYR A 166 5.48 2.92 -2.79
CA TYR A 166 6.29 3.87 -2.03
C TYR A 166 7.76 3.76 -2.40
N LEU A 167 8.27 2.53 -2.61
CA LEU A 167 9.65 2.35 -3.06
C LEU A 167 9.85 2.89 -4.48
N ASP A 168 8.85 2.73 -5.37
CA ASP A 168 8.89 3.34 -6.71
C ASP A 168 9.02 4.88 -6.63
N ALA A 169 8.30 5.50 -5.68
CA ALA A 169 8.40 6.94 -5.47
C ALA A 169 9.73 7.35 -4.81
N PHE A 170 10.27 6.52 -3.91
CA PHE A 170 11.56 6.79 -3.27
C PHE A 170 12.72 6.70 -4.27
N ASP A 171 12.71 5.71 -5.16
CA ASP A 171 13.74 5.53 -6.19
C ASP A 171 13.81 6.72 -7.16
N GLN A 172 12.71 7.48 -7.33
CA GLN A 172 12.71 8.73 -8.11
C GLN A 172 13.38 9.90 -7.37
N ILE A 173 13.58 9.79 -6.05
CA ILE A 173 14.18 10.82 -5.21
C ILE A 173 15.67 10.53 -4.99
N GLY A 174 16.02 9.25 -4.79
CA GLY A 174 17.39 8.80 -4.57
C GLY A 174 17.47 7.33 -4.23
N ASP A 175 18.68 6.79 -4.26
CA ASP A 175 18.95 5.45 -3.77
C ASP A 175 19.19 5.49 -2.25
N PHE A 176 18.39 4.72 -1.52
CA PHE A 176 18.42 4.66 -0.04
C PHE A 176 18.87 3.29 0.49
N GLY A 177 19.34 2.40 -0.37
CA GLY A 177 19.86 1.08 0.00
C GLY A 177 18.82 0.09 0.55
N ILE A 178 17.51 0.40 0.46
CA ILE A 178 16.45 -0.40 1.10
C ILE A 178 16.36 -1.80 0.49
N LEU A 179 16.50 -1.93 -0.82
CA LEU A 179 16.41 -3.20 -1.54
C LEU A 179 17.76 -3.74 -2.03
N ASP A 180 18.88 -3.18 -1.57
CA ASP A 180 20.20 -3.68 -1.95
C ASP A 180 20.33 -5.16 -1.65
N THR A 181 20.86 -5.92 -2.63
CA THR A 181 21.07 -7.38 -2.55
C THR A 181 19.81 -8.25 -2.41
N LYS A 182 18.62 -7.69 -2.41
CA LYS A 182 17.34 -8.40 -2.24
C LYS A 182 16.72 -8.76 -3.61
N LEU A 183 17.36 -9.68 -4.32
CA LEU A 183 17.04 -9.96 -5.72
C LEU A 183 15.64 -10.57 -5.91
N ARG A 184 15.17 -11.39 -4.97
CA ARG A 184 13.83 -12.00 -5.05
C ARG A 184 12.75 -10.99 -4.78
N VAL A 185 12.95 -10.12 -3.78
CA VAL A 185 12.04 -9.01 -3.50
C VAL A 185 11.96 -8.06 -4.69
N GLN A 186 13.08 -7.75 -5.36
CA GLN A 186 13.10 -6.92 -6.55
C GLN A 186 12.34 -7.58 -7.71
N ALA A 187 12.54 -8.89 -7.95
CA ALA A 187 11.82 -9.64 -8.97
C ALA A 187 10.31 -9.69 -8.67
N TRP A 188 9.92 -9.91 -7.42
CA TRP A 188 8.54 -9.88 -6.97
C TRP A 188 7.91 -8.49 -7.17
N ARG A 189 8.60 -7.43 -6.77
CA ARG A 189 8.17 -6.03 -7.01
C ARG A 189 7.91 -5.79 -8.50
N GLN A 190 8.82 -6.25 -9.38
CA GLN A 190 8.65 -6.10 -10.83
C GLN A 190 7.39 -6.84 -11.31
N ALA A 191 7.21 -8.10 -10.94
CA ALA A 191 6.04 -8.88 -11.30
C ALA A 191 4.73 -8.22 -10.85
N LEU A 192 4.71 -7.66 -9.62
CA LEU A 192 3.56 -6.93 -9.09
C LEU A 192 3.30 -5.64 -9.88
N SER A 193 4.33 -4.89 -10.27
CA SER A 193 4.16 -3.65 -11.04
C SER A 193 3.51 -3.89 -12.41
N ASP A 194 3.70 -5.07 -13.00
CA ASP A 194 3.15 -5.45 -14.30
C ASP A 194 1.71 -6.01 -14.19
N ARG A 195 1.25 -6.37 -12.97
CA ARG A 195 -0.07 -6.96 -12.77
C ARG A 195 -1.19 -5.93 -13.01
N PRO A 196 -2.19 -6.22 -13.88
CA PRO A 196 -3.27 -5.28 -14.19
C PRO A 196 -4.06 -4.81 -12.97
N SER A 197 -4.40 -5.71 -12.03
CA SER A 197 -5.12 -5.37 -10.79
C SER A 197 -4.34 -4.39 -9.91
N ILE A 198 -3.02 -4.56 -9.82
CA ILE A 198 -2.13 -3.63 -9.14
C ILE A 198 -2.13 -2.28 -9.87
N ARG A 199 -1.88 -2.26 -11.17
CA ARG A 199 -1.79 -1.01 -11.97
C ARG A 199 -3.07 -0.18 -11.89
N HIS A 200 -4.24 -0.81 -12.00
CA HIS A 200 -5.54 -0.15 -12.04
C HIS A 200 -6.13 0.17 -10.65
N ALA A 201 -5.48 -0.26 -9.56
CA ALA A 201 -5.93 0.07 -8.20
C ALA A 201 -5.83 1.57 -7.88
N VAL A 202 -5.09 2.34 -8.68
CA VAL A 202 -4.88 3.79 -8.52
C VAL A 202 -5.10 4.51 -9.85
N ALA A 203 -5.36 5.82 -9.77
CA ALA A 203 -5.44 6.68 -10.94
C ALA A 203 -4.06 6.90 -11.59
N ALA A 204 -4.04 7.29 -12.87
CA ALA A 204 -2.80 7.50 -13.61
C ALA A 204 -1.90 8.60 -13.02
N ASP A 205 -2.46 9.56 -12.32
CA ASP A 205 -1.76 10.66 -11.65
C ASP A 205 -1.29 10.34 -10.21
N TYR A 206 -1.45 9.07 -9.77
CA TYR A 206 -1.03 8.63 -8.43
C TYR A 206 0.45 8.94 -8.13
N PRO A 207 1.43 8.71 -9.01
CA PRO A 207 2.83 9.02 -8.73
C PRO A 207 3.04 10.51 -8.43
N GLN A 208 2.40 11.39 -9.18
CA GLN A 208 2.48 12.85 -9.01
C GLN A 208 1.84 13.27 -7.68
N ARG A 209 0.67 12.70 -7.33
CA ARG A 209 0.01 12.95 -6.05
C ARG A 209 0.85 12.47 -4.88
N LEU A 210 1.45 11.28 -4.96
CA LEU A 210 2.32 10.75 -3.92
C LEU A 210 3.58 11.60 -3.75
N HIS A 211 4.21 12.03 -4.85
CA HIS A 211 5.37 12.93 -4.84
C HIS A 211 5.02 14.26 -4.14
N ALA A 212 3.91 14.90 -4.51
CA ALA A 212 3.44 16.14 -3.87
C ALA A 212 3.16 15.94 -2.37
N PHE A 213 2.56 14.82 -1.99
CA PHE A 213 2.35 14.47 -0.58
C PHE A 213 3.66 14.34 0.18
N LEU A 214 4.66 13.63 -0.36
CA LEU A 214 5.98 13.48 0.25
C LEU A 214 6.71 14.82 0.37
N GLN A 215 6.61 15.67 -0.66
CA GLN A 215 7.19 17.00 -0.65
C GLN A 215 6.57 17.92 0.42
N ALA A 216 5.25 17.80 0.65
CA ALA A 216 4.51 18.62 1.61
C ALA A 216 4.73 18.21 3.09
N LYS A 217 5.34 17.03 3.36
CA LYS A 217 5.55 16.53 4.72
C LYS A 217 6.48 17.39 5.59
N GLY A 218 7.35 18.17 5.00
CA GLY A 218 8.32 18.98 5.75
C GLY A 218 9.42 18.15 6.43
N SER A 219 9.62 16.90 6.03
CA SER A 219 10.60 15.95 6.56
C SER A 219 11.98 16.10 5.93
N PHE A 220 12.94 15.27 6.37
CA PHE A 220 14.25 15.19 5.71
C PHE A 220 14.11 14.75 4.24
N LEU A 221 13.29 13.73 3.95
CA LEU A 221 12.99 13.32 2.56
C LEU A 221 12.42 14.46 1.72
N SER A 222 11.53 15.27 2.29
CA SER A 222 11.01 16.47 1.61
C SER A 222 12.13 17.48 1.27
N SER A 223 13.17 17.55 2.08
CA SER A 223 14.33 18.41 1.80
C SER A 223 15.17 17.89 0.63
N LEU A 224 15.29 16.56 0.49
CA LEU A 224 15.96 15.93 -0.66
C LEU A 224 15.20 16.19 -1.95
N ILE A 225 13.88 16.01 -1.96
CA ILE A 225 13.02 16.35 -3.11
C ILE A 225 13.26 17.79 -3.57
N ARG A 226 13.27 18.76 -2.64
CA ARG A 226 13.49 20.16 -2.97
C ARG A 226 14.89 20.46 -3.52
N ARG A 227 15.91 19.68 -3.17
CA ARG A 227 17.29 19.84 -3.67
C ARG A 227 17.44 19.27 -5.08
N SER A 228 16.69 18.22 -5.40
CA SER A 228 16.71 17.55 -6.70
C SER A 228 15.87 18.26 -7.77
N ASP A 229 15.07 19.28 -7.39
CA ASP A 229 14.22 20.01 -8.32
C ASP A 229 15.05 21.04 -9.12
N PRO A 230 15.27 20.82 -10.45
CA PRO A 230 16.08 21.70 -11.29
C PRO A 230 15.43 23.08 -11.54
N ALA A 231 14.16 23.28 -11.16
CA ALA A 231 13.46 24.54 -11.35
C ALA A 231 13.76 25.61 -10.27
N ARG A 232 14.59 25.31 -9.25
CA ARG A 232 14.98 26.29 -8.25
C ARG A 232 16.26 27.05 -8.69
N PRO A 233 16.19 28.36 -8.97
CA PRO A 233 17.42 29.14 -9.13
C PRO A 233 18.24 29.07 -7.85
N PHE A 234 19.54 28.79 -8.01
CA PHE A 234 20.56 28.90 -6.95
C PHE A 234 20.43 30.24 -6.27
N ALA A 235 19.84 30.31 -5.10
CA ALA A 235 19.95 31.48 -4.25
C ALA A 235 21.39 31.51 -3.69
N LEU A 236 22.27 32.24 -4.34
CA LEU A 236 23.57 32.60 -3.80
C LEU A 236 23.35 33.21 -2.41
N ALA A 237 23.83 32.51 -1.37
CA ALA A 237 23.94 33.05 -0.05
C ALA A 237 24.86 34.30 -0.17
N ARG A 238 24.27 35.50 -0.08
CA ARG A 238 25.04 36.71 0.14
C ARG A 238 25.52 36.64 1.57
N SER A 239 26.80 36.31 1.73
CA SER A 239 27.57 36.56 2.94
C SER A 239 27.60 38.08 3.18
N ALA A 240 27.05 38.55 4.29
CA ALA A 240 27.31 39.83 4.93
C ALA A 240 28.23 39.59 6.12
#